data_3bb9dece9ceadfd69ad67a0fdab5d429
#
_entry.id   3bb9dece9ceadfd69ad67a0fdab5d429
#
_cell.length_a   1.000
_cell.length_b   1.000
_cell.length_c   1.000
_cell.angle_alpha   90.00
_cell.angle_beta   90.00
_cell.angle_gamma   90.00
#
_symmetry.space_group_name_H-M   'P 1'
#
loop_
_entity.id
_entity.type
_entity.pdbx_description
1 polymer ?
#
loop_
_entity_poly.entity_id
_entity_poly.type
_entity_poly.pdbx_seq_one_letter_code
_entity_poly.pdbx_strand_id
1 'polypeptide(L)'
;MKRIYFLVLLVFSFCQSSAQTIAEQSVRIKSISERWELADSTRKGTFLLTSYKPFYFSLGRWSSNPNRQPHSENPAYSVPTPTDYNKYEARFHVSFKVKLLQKIFWGKGDLWAGYTQKAHWQIYNTGVSRPFRELNYEPELILNFPIRYKFLGFEGRTLGVAFNHQSNGRELPHSRSWNRVMFHTSMERKNWQITLRPWIRLKDEDDENPQIMNYIGRGEVTVVYGRPRHQIYLVATHPFNKLNRGSAQLNWIFQIRNHLKGHVQMSTGYGETLIDYNHAQNTVGLGICFVDW
;
A
#
# COMPACT_ATOMS: atom_id res chain seq x y z
N MET A 1 6.56 23.89 -30.67
CA MET A 1 5.26 23.63 -30.03
C MET A 1 4.23 22.94 -30.91
N LYS A 2 4.24 23.00 -32.22
CA LYS A 2 3.25 22.31 -33.11
C LYS A 2 3.40 20.78 -33.26
N ARG A 3 4.54 20.18 -32.90
CA ARG A 3 4.77 18.73 -33.05
C ARG A 3 4.24 17.88 -31.90
N ILE A 4 4.00 18.47 -30.73
CA ILE A 4 3.50 17.73 -29.54
C ILE A 4 1.99 17.47 -29.64
N TYR A 5 1.24 18.39 -30.25
CA TYR A 5 -0.21 18.22 -30.44
C TYR A 5 -0.55 17.13 -31.46
N PHE A 6 0.35 16.83 -32.39
CA PHE A 6 0.12 15.79 -33.39
C PHE A 6 0.24 14.38 -32.80
N LEU A 7 1.12 14.19 -31.80
CA LEU A 7 1.29 12.89 -31.13
C LEU A 7 0.09 12.59 -30.19
N VAL A 8 -0.48 13.58 -29.53
CA VAL A 8 -1.64 13.42 -28.65
C VAL A 8 -2.90 13.12 -29.47
N LEU A 9 -3.06 13.72 -30.65
CA LEU A 9 -4.19 13.45 -31.54
C LEU A 9 -4.11 12.06 -32.20
N LEU A 10 -2.91 11.54 -32.49
CA LEU A 10 -2.72 10.20 -33.04
C LEU A 10 -3.08 9.10 -32.03
N VAL A 11 -2.85 9.32 -30.74
CA VAL A 11 -3.25 8.39 -29.68
C VAL A 11 -4.78 8.35 -29.51
N PHE A 12 -5.48 9.47 -29.73
CA PHE A 12 -6.96 9.52 -29.65
C PHE A 12 -7.66 8.91 -30.89
N SER A 13 -7.05 8.98 -32.08
CA SER A 13 -7.67 8.49 -33.31
C SER A 13 -7.61 6.96 -33.46
N PHE A 14 -6.72 6.27 -32.74
CA PHE A 14 -6.65 4.80 -32.75
C PHE A 14 -7.66 4.11 -31.83
N CYS A 15 -8.43 4.85 -31.03
CA CYS A 15 -9.42 4.29 -30.10
C CYS A 15 -10.82 4.03 -30.70
N GLN A 16 -11.06 4.29 -31.99
CA GLN A 16 -12.42 4.18 -32.56
C GLN A 16 -12.67 3.02 -33.53
N SER A 17 -11.76 2.09 -33.71
CA SER A 17 -11.99 0.99 -34.65
C SER A 17 -11.68 -0.36 -34.02
N SER A 18 -12.66 -0.97 -33.37
CA SER A 18 -12.92 -2.42 -33.30
C SER A 18 -13.83 -2.73 -32.12
N ALA A 19 -15.10 -2.46 -32.26
CA ALA A 19 -16.14 -3.09 -31.42
C ALA A 19 -16.35 -4.54 -31.91
N GLN A 20 -15.41 -5.42 -31.63
CA GLN A 20 -15.63 -6.86 -31.66
C GLN A 20 -15.81 -7.33 -30.23
N THR A 21 -16.91 -8.01 -30.00
CA THR A 21 -17.36 -8.65 -28.77
C THR A 21 -16.30 -9.61 -28.23
N ILE A 22 -15.31 -9.08 -27.52
CA ILE A 22 -14.47 -9.88 -26.64
C ILE A 22 -15.29 -10.02 -25.38
N ALA A 23 -15.60 -11.25 -24.97
CA ALA A 23 -16.25 -11.53 -23.70
C ALA A 23 -15.61 -10.67 -22.61
N GLU A 24 -16.38 -9.77 -22.02
CA GLU A 24 -15.94 -8.85 -20.98
C GLU A 24 -15.44 -9.67 -19.80
N GLN A 25 -14.14 -9.93 -19.74
CA GLN A 25 -13.52 -10.28 -18.48
C GLN A 25 -13.60 -9.04 -17.59
N SER A 26 -14.74 -8.90 -16.93
CA SER A 26 -14.94 -7.85 -15.95
C SER A 26 -13.81 -7.93 -14.93
N VAL A 27 -13.13 -6.81 -14.67
CA VAL A 27 -12.24 -6.66 -13.53
C VAL A 27 -13.11 -6.75 -12.27
N ARG A 28 -13.36 -7.98 -11.83
CA ARG A 28 -14.10 -8.27 -10.61
C ARG A 28 -13.13 -8.17 -9.44
N ILE A 29 -13.46 -7.35 -8.44
CA ILE A 29 -12.75 -7.43 -7.14
C ILE A 29 -12.91 -8.86 -6.62
N LYS A 30 -11.79 -9.50 -6.31
CA LYS A 30 -11.81 -10.79 -5.60
C LYS A 30 -12.45 -10.58 -4.23
N SER A 31 -13.37 -11.45 -3.86
CA SER A 31 -13.96 -11.43 -2.52
C SER A 31 -12.87 -11.61 -1.45
N ILE A 32 -13.14 -11.17 -0.24
CA ILE A 32 -12.24 -11.41 0.91
C ILE A 32 -12.04 -12.92 1.10
N SER A 33 -13.09 -13.72 0.87
CA SER A 33 -13.03 -15.18 0.92
C SER A 33 -12.04 -15.77 -0.10
N GLU A 34 -12.05 -15.28 -1.35
CA GLU A 34 -11.11 -15.72 -2.39
C GLU A 34 -9.67 -15.28 -2.11
N ARG A 35 -9.49 -14.06 -1.59
CA ARG A 35 -8.17 -13.50 -1.28
C ARG A 35 -7.47 -14.19 -0.11
N TRP A 36 -8.23 -14.63 0.88
CA TRP A 36 -7.74 -15.31 2.07
C TRP A 36 -8.02 -16.81 2.09
N GLU A 37 -8.58 -17.36 1.01
CA GLU A 37 -8.86 -18.78 0.83
C GLU A 37 -9.67 -19.35 2.00
N LEU A 38 -10.73 -18.64 2.41
CA LEU A 38 -11.48 -18.96 3.63
C LEU A 38 -12.43 -20.16 3.47
N ALA A 39 -12.87 -20.47 2.26
CA ALA A 39 -13.73 -21.59 1.93
C ALA A 39 -12.92 -22.73 1.30
N ASP A 40 -13.35 -23.98 1.48
CA ASP A 40 -12.66 -25.14 0.88
C ASP A 40 -12.57 -25.02 -0.65
N SER A 41 -13.60 -24.45 -1.30
CA SER A 41 -13.63 -24.20 -2.75
C SER A 41 -12.63 -23.15 -3.26
N THR A 42 -12.12 -22.29 -2.38
CA THR A 42 -11.15 -21.24 -2.72
C THR A 42 -9.72 -21.58 -2.32
N ARG A 43 -9.53 -22.72 -1.63
CA ARG A 43 -8.21 -23.15 -1.13
C ARG A 43 -7.28 -23.60 -2.23
N LYS A 44 -6.04 -23.15 -2.17
CA LYS A 44 -4.97 -23.45 -3.13
C LYS A 44 -3.81 -24.24 -2.53
N GLY A 45 -3.87 -24.54 -1.22
CA GLY A 45 -2.79 -25.20 -0.48
C GLY A 45 -1.76 -24.23 0.11
N THR A 46 -0.62 -24.80 0.50
CA THR A 46 0.50 -24.06 1.13
C THR A 46 1.62 -23.77 0.13
N PHE A 47 2.51 -22.82 0.46
CA PHE A 47 3.71 -22.44 -0.28
C PHE A 47 3.46 -21.92 -1.71
N LEU A 48 2.22 -21.47 -2.00
CA LEU A 48 1.90 -20.79 -3.25
C LEU A 48 1.99 -19.27 -3.05
N LEU A 49 2.77 -18.60 -3.89
CA LEU A 49 2.85 -17.14 -3.91
C LEU A 49 1.54 -16.55 -4.43
N THR A 50 0.92 -15.68 -3.63
CA THR A 50 -0.34 -15.01 -3.97
C THR A 50 -0.25 -13.51 -3.73
N SER A 51 -1.10 -12.73 -4.40
CA SER A 51 -1.17 -11.28 -4.16
C SER A 51 -1.65 -10.99 -2.73
N TYR A 52 -1.07 -9.94 -2.12
CA TYR A 52 -1.48 -9.47 -0.79
C TYR A 52 -2.12 -8.08 -0.84
N LYS A 53 -1.37 -7.06 -1.24
CA LYS A 53 -1.82 -5.70 -1.52
C LYS A 53 -1.58 -5.40 -3.02
N PRO A 54 -2.11 -4.32 -3.61
CA PRO A 54 -1.88 -4.00 -5.01
C PRO A 54 -0.40 -3.89 -5.38
N PHE A 55 -0.03 -4.39 -6.56
CA PHE A 55 1.29 -4.21 -7.14
C PHE A 55 1.21 -3.19 -8.28
N TYR A 56 1.92 -2.06 -8.13
CA TYR A 56 1.92 -0.98 -9.10
C TYR A 56 3.30 -0.32 -9.22
N PHE A 57 3.49 0.34 -10.36
CA PHE A 57 4.63 1.19 -10.64
C PHE A 57 4.16 2.55 -11.11
N SER A 58 4.42 3.60 -10.31
CA SER A 58 4.18 4.99 -10.69
C SER A 58 5.43 5.54 -11.34
N LEU A 59 5.37 5.76 -12.65
CA LEU A 59 6.46 6.35 -13.43
C LEU A 59 6.71 7.80 -13.03
N GLY A 60 5.63 8.57 -12.78
CA GLY A 60 5.69 9.94 -12.32
C GLY A 60 4.94 10.12 -11.01
N ARG A 61 5.65 10.45 -9.95
CA ARG A 61 5.09 10.88 -8.67
C ARG A 61 5.65 12.25 -8.34
N TRP A 62 4.74 13.18 -8.11
CA TRP A 62 5.05 14.52 -7.63
C TRP A 62 4.80 14.64 -6.13
N SER A 63 5.68 15.40 -5.44
CA SER A 63 5.52 15.79 -4.03
C SER A 63 5.50 17.31 -3.90
N SER A 64 4.58 17.82 -3.08
CA SER A 64 4.53 19.25 -2.73
C SER A 64 5.75 19.68 -1.93
N ASN A 65 6.28 18.79 -1.09
CA ASN A 65 7.32 19.06 -0.11
C ASN A 65 8.20 17.83 0.12
N PRO A 66 9.19 17.53 -0.78
CA PRO A 66 10.12 16.43 -0.55
C PRO A 66 10.91 16.63 0.75
N ASN A 67 11.03 15.59 1.56
CA ASN A 67 11.84 15.64 2.76
C ASN A 67 13.34 15.58 2.41
N ARG A 68 13.97 16.73 2.39
CA ARG A 68 15.39 16.88 2.03
C ARG A 68 16.32 16.67 3.19
N GLN A 69 15.85 16.87 4.42
CA GLN A 69 16.62 16.71 5.65
C GLN A 69 15.77 15.99 6.70
N PRO A 70 15.66 14.66 6.61
CA PRO A 70 14.92 13.88 7.59
C PRO A 70 15.48 14.05 8.99
N HIS A 71 14.59 14.13 9.98
CA HIS A 71 14.96 14.20 11.38
C HIS A 71 14.19 13.19 12.23
N SER A 72 14.68 12.95 13.42
CA SER A 72 14.03 12.16 14.46
C SER A 72 14.11 12.89 15.79
N GLU A 73 13.18 12.61 16.67
CA GLU A 73 13.24 13.06 18.06
C GLU A 73 14.41 12.40 18.83
N ASN A 74 14.96 11.28 18.31
CA ASN A 74 16.28 10.76 18.69
C ASN A 74 17.36 11.42 17.83
N PRO A 75 18.23 12.29 18.40
CA PRO A 75 19.18 13.09 17.63
C PRO A 75 20.15 12.27 16.78
N ALA A 76 20.51 11.03 17.23
CA ALA A 76 21.40 10.14 16.48
C ALA A 76 20.87 9.77 15.08
N TYR A 77 19.54 9.89 14.89
CA TYR A 77 18.84 9.57 13.67
C TYR A 77 18.38 10.81 12.90
N SER A 78 18.98 11.96 13.16
CA SER A 78 18.70 13.20 12.42
C SER A 78 19.78 13.44 11.37
N VAL A 79 19.36 13.61 10.11
CA VAL A 79 20.28 13.83 8.98
C VAL A 79 20.90 15.21 9.08
N PRO A 80 22.24 15.35 9.17
CA PRO A 80 22.89 16.63 9.46
C PRO A 80 22.86 17.60 8.28
N THR A 81 22.87 17.10 7.05
CA THR A 81 22.93 17.91 5.83
C THR A 81 21.79 17.57 4.88
N PRO A 82 21.12 18.57 4.28
CA PRO A 82 20.05 18.31 3.33
C PRO A 82 20.58 17.70 2.04
N THR A 83 19.79 16.79 1.45
CA THR A 83 20.00 16.27 0.10
C THR A 83 19.03 16.94 -0.86
N ASP A 84 19.51 17.38 -2.01
CA ASP A 84 18.68 18.07 -2.99
C ASP A 84 17.81 17.12 -3.80
N TYR A 85 16.81 16.54 -3.13
CA TYR A 85 15.81 15.69 -3.76
C TYR A 85 14.84 16.50 -4.62
N ASN A 86 14.57 16.00 -5.84
CA ASN A 86 13.56 16.55 -6.73
C ASN A 86 12.14 16.32 -6.20
N LYS A 87 11.21 17.19 -6.64
CA LYS A 87 9.77 16.97 -6.41
C LYS A 87 9.19 15.79 -7.18
N TYR A 88 9.88 15.31 -8.21
CA TYR A 88 9.47 14.22 -9.08
C TYR A 88 10.33 12.99 -8.84
N GLU A 89 9.69 11.85 -8.65
CA GLU A 89 10.36 10.56 -8.48
C GLU A 89 9.50 9.43 -9.09
N ALA A 90 10.10 8.28 -9.35
CA ALA A 90 9.35 7.06 -9.61
C ALA A 90 9.06 6.35 -8.28
N ARG A 91 7.96 5.60 -8.22
CA ARG A 91 7.59 4.79 -7.05
C ARG A 91 7.09 3.44 -7.50
N PHE A 92 7.49 2.39 -6.79
CA PHE A 92 6.85 1.09 -6.93
C PHE A 92 6.44 0.51 -5.58
N HIS A 93 5.43 -0.32 -5.64
CA HIS A 93 4.84 -1.04 -4.51
C HIS A 93 4.64 -2.49 -4.92
N VAL A 94 5.35 -3.39 -4.26
CA VAL A 94 5.29 -4.83 -4.47
C VAL A 94 4.73 -5.47 -3.22
N SER A 95 3.76 -6.37 -3.35
CA SER A 95 3.20 -7.05 -2.18
C SER A 95 2.65 -8.43 -2.54
N PHE A 96 3.05 -9.41 -1.74
CA PHE A 96 2.62 -10.81 -1.89
C PHE A 96 2.53 -11.48 -0.52
N LYS A 97 1.89 -12.63 -0.49
CA LYS A 97 1.83 -13.50 0.68
C LYS A 97 1.89 -14.96 0.28
N VAL A 98 2.29 -15.79 1.23
CA VAL A 98 2.38 -17.24 1.11
C VAL A 98 1.72 -17.87 2.33
N LYS A 99 0.84 -18.84 2.13
CA LYS A 99 0.27 -19.64 3.23
C LYS A 99 1.32 -20.65 3.68
N LEU A 100 1.74 -20.56 4.94
CA LEU A 100 2.70 -21.49 5.54
C LEU A 100 2.02 -22.72 6.12
N LEU A 101 0.95 -22.50 6.89
CA LEU A 101 0.18 -23.56 7.54
C LEU A 101 -1.32 -23.29 7.35
N GLN A 102 -2.11 -24.35 7.30
CA GLN A 102 -3.56 -24.24 7.18
C GLN A 102 -4.28 -25.08 8.23
N LYS A 103 -5.46 -24.60 8.65
CA LYS A 103 -6.34 -25.30 9.61
C LYS A 103 -5.65 -25.62 10.95
N ILE A 104 -4.82 -24.72 11.48
CA ILE A 104 -3.94 -24.95 12.62
C ILE A 104 -4.73 -25.23 13.91
N PHE A 105 -5.87 -24.54 14.10
CA PHE A 105 -6.67 -24.64 15.32
C PHE A 105 -8.05 -25.23 15.02
N TRP A 106 -8.30 -26.48 15.45
CA TRP A 106 -9.59 -27.17 15.31
C TRP A 106 -10.18 -27.09 13.89
N GLY A 107 -9.33 -27.26 12.88
CA GLY A 107 -9.73 -27.19 11.47
C GLY A 107 -9.95 -25.78 10.93
N LYS A 108 -9.57 -24.74 11.68
CA LYS A 108 -9.64 -23.32 11.29
C LYS A 108 -8.30 -22.65 11.56
N GLY A 109 -8.17 -21.40 11.03
CA GLY A 109 -6.97 -20.60 11.23
C GLY A 109 -5.83 -21.02 10.30
N ASP A 110 -5.40 -20.07 9.48
CA ASP A 110 -4.30 -20.24 8.54
C ASP A 110 -3.17 -19.26 8.89
N LEU A 111 -1.93 -19.76 8.87
CA LEU A 111 -0.72 -18.94 9.07
C LEU A 111 -0.16 -18.54 7.71
N TRP A 112 0.05 -17.25 7.53
CA TRP A 112 0.58 -16.66 6.31
C TRP A 112 1.86 -15.86 6.60
N ALA A 113 2.81 -15.93 5.68
CA ALA A 113 3.88 -14.94 5.59
C ALA A 113 3.49 -13.92 4.54
N GLY A 114 3.47 -12.65 4.91
CA GLY A 114 3.25 -11.52 4.03
C GLY A 114 4.53 -10.72 3.84
N TYR A 115 4.67 -10.10 2.67
CA TYR A 115 5.76 -9.16 2.41
C TYR A 115 5.25 -8.01 1.58
N THR A 116 5.63 -6.79 1.98
CA THR A 116 5.36 -5.57 1.21
C THR A 116 6.63 -4.76 1.11
N GLN A 117 6.91 -4.24 -0.08
CA GLN A 117 8.02 -3.31 -0.32
C GLN A 117 7.49 -2.06 -1.01
N LYS A 118 7.90 -0.90 -0.48
CA LYS A 118 7.71 0.41 -1.10
C LYS A 118 9.08 0.96 -1.48
N ALA A 119 9.21 1.48 -2.69
CA ALA A 119 10.45 2.10 -3.14
C ALA A 119 10.15 3.46 -3.78
N HIS A 120 10.93 4.44 -3.40
CA HIS A 120 10.91 5.80 -3.91
C HIS A 120 12.24 6.09 -4.58
N TRP A 121 12.22 6.33 -5.89
CA TRP A 121 13.40 6.40 -6.73
C TRP A 121 13.52 7.76 -7.41
N GLN A 122 14.58 8.49 -7.10
CA GLN A 122 14.92 9.79 -7.70
C GLN A 122 15.46 9.64 -9.13
N ILE A 123 14.85 8.78 -9.95
CA ILE A 123 15.31 8.40 -11.30
C ILE A 123 15.57 9.60 -12.21
N TYR A 124 14.86 10.71 -11.97
CA TYR A 124 14.96 11.95 -12.75
C TYR A 124 16.00 12.93 -12.19
N ASN A 125 16.65 12.60 -11.04
CA ASN A 125 17.58 13.49 -10.36
C ASN A 125 19.03 13.12 -10.67
N THR A 126 19.57 13.68 -11.73
CA THR A 126 20.96 13.46 -12.16
C THR A 126 21.98 14.08 -11.23
N GLY A 127 21.60 15.19 -10.55
CA GLY A 127 22.48 15.93 -9.64
C GLY A 127 22.96 15.10 -8.42
N VAL A 128 22.15 14.12 -8.01
CA VAL A 128 22.49 13.20 -6.91
C VAL A 128 22.64 11.74 -7.40
N SER A 129 22.98 11.53 -8.67
CA SER A 129 23.23 10.22 -9.27
C SER A 129 22.05 9.23 -9.21
N ARG A 130 20.82 9.72 -9.25
CA ARG A 130 19.57 8.95 -9.33
C ARG A 130 19.42 7.87 -8.23
N PRO A 131 19.56 8.18 -6.93
CA PRO A 131 19.47 7.18 -5.87
C PRO A 131 18.05 6.73 -5.62
N PHE A 132 17.89 5.58 -4.99
CA PHE A 132 16.68 5.31 -4.22
C PHE A 132 16.67 6.24 -3.00
N ARG A 133 15.67 7.13 -2.95
CA ARG A 133 15.50 8.04 -1.80
C ARG A 133 15.11 7.27 -0.55
N GLU A 134 14.21 6.30 -0.72
CA GLU A 134 13.78 5.44 0.39
C GLU A 134 13.29 4.09 -0.11
N LEU A 135 13.61 3.05 0.66
CA LEU A 135 13.11 1.70 0.51
C LEU A 135 12.48 1.30 1.85
N ASN A 136 11.25 0.83 1.85
CA ASN A 136 10.64 0.28 3.06
C ASN A 136 10.28 -1.18 2.84
N TYR A 137 10.74 -2.03 3.74
CA TYR A 137 10.52 -3.46 3.78
C TYR A 137 9.55 -3.77 4.92
N GLU A 138 8.50 -4.52 4.65
CA GLU A 138 7.44 -4.82 5.61
C GLU A 138 7.08 -6.32 5.57
N PRO A 139 7.89 -7.21 6.20
CA PRO A 139 7.51 -8.60 6.43
C PRO A 139 6.46 -8.70 7.54
N GLU A 140 5.51 -9.64 7.36
CA GLU A 140 4.43 -9.91 8.29
C GLU A 140 4.26 -11.43 8.49
N LEU A 141 4.00 -11.85 9.73
CA LEU A 141 3.51 -13.18 10.03
C LEU A 141 2.07 -13.05 10.50
N ILE A 142 1.12 -13.61 9.75
CA ILE A 142 -0.31 -13.32 9.88
C ILE A 142 -1.05 -14.60 10.22
N LEU A 143 -1.68 -14.64 11.38
CA LEU A 143 -2.62 -15.66 11.75
C LEU A 143 -4.04 -15.17 11.46
N ASN A 144 -4.75 -15.82 10.54
CA ASN A 144 -6.04 -15.37 10.03
C ASN A 144 -7.10 -16.44 10.19
N PHE A 145 -8.25 -16.08 10.74
CA PHE A 145 -9.40 -16.95 10.98
C PHE A 145 -10.60 -16.55 10.11
N PRO A 146 -11.30 -17.51 9.50
CA PRO A 146 -12.61 -17.26 8.92
C PRO A 146 -13.64 -17.02 10.03
N ILE A 147 -14.36 -15.91 9.97
CA ILE A 147 -15.46 -15.61 10.88
C ILE A 147 -16.70 -15.18 10.09
N ARG A 148 -17.85 -15.18 10.78
CA ARG A 148 -19.11 -14.68 10.23
C ARG A 148 -19.80 -13.82 11.27
N TYR A 149 -19.95 -12.54 10.97
CA TYR A 149 -20.76 -11.60 11.73
C TYR A 149 -21.40 -10.59 10.76
N LYS A 150 -22.42 -9.89 11.23
CA LYS A 150 -23.04 -8.79 10.48
C LYS A 150 -22.87 -7.48 11.24
N PHE A 151 -22.42 -6.44 10.57
CA PHE A 151 -22.25 -5.11 11.12
C PHE A 151 -22.64 -4.05 10.07
N LEU A 152 -23.62 -3.21 10.37
CA LEU A 152 -24.15 -2.17 9.46
C LEU A 152 -24.44 -2.67 8.03
N GLY A 153 -24.92 -3.90 7.91
CA GLY A 153 -25.23 -4.55 6.64
C GLY A 153 -24.01 -5.11 5.88
N PHE A 154 -22.80 -5.02 6.44
CA PHE A 154 -21.63 -5.74 5.97
C PHE A 154 -21.54 -7.12 6.59
N GLU A 155 -20.97 -8.06 5.83
CA GLU A 155 -20.65 -9.40 6.30
C GLU A 155 -19.17 -9.49 6.65
N GLY A 156 -18.86 -9.70 7.94
CA GLY A 156 -17.51 -9.98 8.41
C GLY A 156 -17.01 -11.31 7.91
N ARG A 157 -15.77 -11.36 7.43
CA ARG A 157 -15.17 -12.54 6.79
C ARG A 157 -13.93 -13.03 7.52
N THR A 158 -13.11 -12.12 8.05
CA THR A 158 -11.84 -12.46 8.69
C THR A 158 -11.69 -11.78 10.03
N LEU A 159 -11.00 -12.46 10.95
CA LEU A 159 -10.42 -11.90 12.15
C LEU A 159 -9.03 -12.50 12.30
N GLY A 160 -8.04 -11.69 12.68
CA GLY A 160 -6.70 -12.21 12.85
C GLY A 160 -5.78 -11.28 13.60
N VAL A 161 -4.57 -11.78 13.80
CA VAL A 161 -3.46 -11.07 14.41
C VAL A 161 -2.22 -11.23 13.52
N ALA A 162 -1.41 -10.19 13.43
CA ALA A 162 -0.15 -10.23 12.70
C ALA A 162 0.97 -9.64 13.55
N PHE A 163 2.13 -10.29 13.51
CA PHE A 163 3.40 -9.66 13.86
C PHE A 163 3.93 -8.98 12.60
N ASN A 164 4.24 -7.70 12.70
CA ASN A 164 4.67 -6.87 11.59
C ASN A 164 5.96 -6.16 11.96
N HIS A 165 6.98 -6.36 11.16
CA HIS A 165 8.21 -5.57 11.18
C HIS A 165 8.22 -4.64 9.98
N GLN A 166 8.65 -3.41 10.17
CA GLN A 166 8.88 -2.48 9.06
C GLN A 166 10.20 -1.75 9.28
N SER A 167 11.06 -1.76 8.27
CA SER A 167 12.36 -1.10 8.30
C SER A 167 12.74 -0.55 6.93
N ASN A 168 13.71 0.37 6.89
CA ASN A 168 14.25 0.86 5.63
C ASN A 168 15.61 0.27 5.27
N GLY A 169 16.21 -0.56 6.14
CA GLY A 169 17.47 -1.25 5.90
C GLY A 169 18.66 -0.31 5.69
N ARG A 170 18.60 0.90 6.26
CA ARG A 170 19.68 1.89 6.15
C ARG A 170 20.47 1.98 7.46
N GLU A 171 21.69 2.47 7.36
CA GLU A 171 22.54 2.79 8.50
C GLU A 171 22.25 4.20 9.05
N LEU A 172 22.82 4.53 10.19
CA LEU A 172 22.80 5.87 10.78
C LEU A 172 23.29 6.94 9.78
N PRO A 173 22.69 8.13 9.76
CA PRO A 173 21.55 8.60 10.55
C PRO A 173 20.19 8.33 9.89
N HIS A 174 20.15 7.54 8.81
CA HIS A 174 18.95 7.32 7.99
C HIS A 174 18.12 6.11 8.44
N SER A 175 18.65 5.29 9.35
CA SER A 175 17.96 4.08 9.84
C SER A 175 16.59 4.42 10.43
N ARG A 176 15.58 3.63 10.06
CA ARG A 176 14.23 3.66 10.64
C ARG A 176 13.66 2.27 10.67
N SER A 177 13.14 1.88 11.83
CA SER A 177 12.41 0.63 11.97
C SER A 177 11.34 0.72 13.06
N TRP A 178 10.41 -0.18 13.06
CA TRP A 178 9.50 -0.44 14.16
C TRP A 178 8.84 -1.81 14.04
N ASN A 179 8.42 -2.33 15.20
CA ASN A 179 7.72 -3.59 15.34
C ASN A 179 6.30 -3.36 15.87
N ARG A 180 5.33 -4.11 15.34
CA ARG A 180 3.92 -3.97 15.73
C ARG A 180 3.26 -5.33 15.86
N VAL A 181 2.34 -5.43 16.82
CA VAL A 181 1.29 -6.44 16.82
C VAL A 181 0.04 -5.80 16.26
N MET A 182 -0.44 -6.30 15.13
CA MET A 182 -1.59 -5.76 14.41
C MET A 182 -2.76 -6.73 14.53
N PHE A 183 -3.92 -6.23 14.91
CA PHE A 183 -5.16 -6.97 14.80
C PHE A 183 -5.83 -6.61 13.47
N HIS A 184 -6.55 -7.52 12.88
CA HIS A 184 -7.28 -7.19 11.66
C HIS A 184 -8.64 -7.86 11.62
N THR A 185 -9.60 -7.16 11.02
CA THR A 185 -10.87 -7.71 10.60
C THR A 185 -11.24 -7.14 9.24
N SER A 186 -11.85 -7.97 8.40
CA SER A 186 -12.30 -7.55 7.07
C SER A 186 -13.75 -7.94 6.86
N MET A 187 -14.49 -7.03 6.25
CA MET A 187 -15.91 -7.20 5.94
C MET A 187 -16.23 -6.73 4.52
N GLU A 188 -17.26 -7.31 3.94
CA GLU A 188 -17.66 -7.00 2.57
C GLU A 188 -19.17 -6.85 2.43
N ARG A 189 -19.60 -6.01 1.48
CA ARG A 189 -21.01 -5.85 1.08
C ARG A 189 -21.06 -5.45 -0.40
N LYS A 190 -21.61 -6.30 -1.25
CA LYS A 190 -21.69 -6.07 -2.71
C LYS A 190 -20.29 -5.74 -3.27
N ASN A 191 -20.10 -4.50 -3.72
CA ASN A 191 -18.89 -3.98 -4.35
C ASN A 191 -17.93 -3.32 -3.36
N TRP A 192 -18.22 -3.35 -2.06
CA TRP A 192 -17.44 -2.72 -1.01
C TRP A 192 -16.71 -3.75 -0.15
N GLN A 193 -15.47 -3.45 0.17
CA GLN A 193 -14.69 -4.16 1.17
C GLN A 193 -14.07 -3.16 2.14
N ILE A 194 -14.10 -3.48 3.43
CA ILE A 194 -13.51 -2.68 4.49
C ILE A 194 -12.60 -3.58 5.30
N THR A 195 -11.37 -3.14 5.52
CA THR A 195 -10.41 -3.78 6.42
C THR A 195 -9.98 -2.80 7.47
N LEU A 196 -10.05 -3.19 8.73
CA LEU A 196 -9.58 -2.45 9.89
C LEU A 196 -8.35 -3.15 10.44
N ARG A 197 -7.28 -2.40 10.68
CA ARG A 197 -6.01 -2.94 11.20
C ARG A 197 -5.47 -2.05 12.33
N PRO A 198 -6.05 -2.07 13.54
CA PRO A 198 -5.45 -1.44 14.72
C PRO A 198 -4.16 -2.17 15.12
N TRP A 199 -3.21 -1.43 15.74
CA TRP A 199 -1.95 -2.00 16.19
C TRP A 199 -1.47 -1.47 17.54
N ILE A 200 -0.61 -2.26 18.15
CA ILE A 200 0.19 -1.92 19.32
C ILE A 200 1.64 -1.92 18.85
N ARG A 201 2.36 -0.83 19.08
CA ARG A 201 3.80 -0.77 18.84
C ARG A 201 4.54 -1.51 19.95
N LEU A 202 5.48 -2.33 19.57
CA LEU A 202 6.45 -2.91 20.50
C LEU A 202 7.56 -1.89 20.74
N LYS A 203 8.01 -1.77 21.99
CA LYS A 203 9.11 -0.87 22.35
C LYS A 203 10.42 -1.42 21.80
N ASP A 204 11.29 -0.51 21.40
CA ASP A 204 12.67 -0.76 21.06
C ASP A 204 13.56 0.02 22.04
N GLU A 205 14.71 -0.55 22.45
CA GLU A 205 15.64 0.11 23.37
C GLU A 205 16.36 1.26 22.66
N ASP A 206 16.77 1.07 21.41
CA ASP A 206 17.34 2.11 20.54
C ASP A 206 16.27 2.61 19.56
N ASP A 207 15.35 3.42 20.08
CA ASP A 207 14.20 3.88 19.31
C ASP A 207 14.60 4.92 18.25
N GLU A 208 14.60 4.51 17.00
CA GLU A 208 14.94 5.33 15.84
C GLU A 208 13.90 6.43 15.53
N ASN A 209 12.65 6.22 15.97
CA ASN A 209 11.50 7.08 15.68
C ASN A 209 10.49 7.12 16.85
N PRO A 210 10.88 7.73 18.01
CA PRO A 210 10.12 7.65 19.27
C PRO A 210 8.67 8.11 19.18
N GLN A 211 8.39 9.10 18.35
CA GLN A 211 7.08 9.72 18.22
C GLN A 211 6.24 9.22 17.03
N ILE A 212 6.66 8.14 16.36
CA ILE A 212 6.01 7.64 15.14
C ILE A 212 4.49 7.43 15.31
N MET A 213 4.06 6.96 16.50
CA MET A 213 2.65 6.75 16.82
C MET A 213 1.83 8.05 16.87
N ASN A 214 2.47 9.19 17.09
CA ASN A 214 1.82 10.50 17.11
C ASN A 214 1.62 11.09 15.72
N TYR A 215 2.27 10.51 14.70
CA TYR A 215 2.20 10.92 13.31
C TYR A 215 1.43 9.91 12.44
N ILE A 216 1.87 8.66 12.43
CA ILE A 216 1.24 7.60 11.61
C ILE A 216 -0.04 7.08 12.27
N GLY A 217 -0.07 7.02 13.62
CA GLY A 217 -1.27 6.61 14.34
C GLY A 217 -1.24 5.20 14.90
N ARG A 218 -2.45 4.71 15.23
CA ARG A 218 -2.67 3.45 15.97
C ARG A 218 -3.46 2.42 15.19
N GLY A 219 -3.70 2.69 13.91
CA GLY A 219 -4.45 1.79 13.06
C GLY A 219 -4.60 2.31 11.64
N GLU A 220 -4.91 1.40 10.74
CA GLU A 220 -5.17 1.63 9.34
C GLU A 220 -6.59 1.18 8.99
N VAL A 221 -7.27 1.99 8.21
CA VAL A 221 -8.54 1.63 7.57
C VAL A 221 -8.31 1.57 6.07
N THR A 222 -8.64 0.45 5.46
CA THR A 222 -8.67 0.30 4.01
C THR A 222 -10.11 0.11 3.56
N VAL A 223 -10.58 0.97 2.65
CA VAL A 223 -11.91 0.87 2.02
C VAL A 223 -11.72 0.68 0.53
N VAL A 224 -12.27 -0.39 -0.01
CA VAL A 224 -12.18 -0.73 -1.44
C VAL A 224 -13.58 -0.71 -2.04
N TYR A 225 -13.74 -0.03 -3.17
CA TYR A 225 -14.93 -0.05 -3.99
C TYR A 225 -14.57 -0.45 -5.42
N GLY A 226 -15.26 -1.44 -5.98
CA GLY A 226 -15.01 -1.89 -7.33
C GLY A 226 -16.25 -2.00 -8.18
N ARG A 227 -16.04 -1.70 -9.46
CA ARG A 227 -16.96 -1.92 -10.57
C ARG A 227 -16.22 -2.57 -11.74
N PRO A 228 -16.90 -3.11 -12.72
CA PRO A 228 -16.25 -3.52 -13.95
C PRO A 228 -15.36 -2.40 -14.49
N ARG A 229 -14.10 -2.72 -14.77
CA ARG A 229 -13.06 -1.81 -15.28
C ARG A 229 -12.52 -0.73 -14.33
N HIS A 230 -13.11 -0.55 -13.12
CA HIS A 230 -12.67 0.47 -12.17
C HIS A 230 -12.60 -0.07 -10.75
N GLN A 231 -11.54 0.28 -10.05
CA GLN A 231 -11.39 0.03 -8.63
C GLN A 231 -10.87 1.30 -7.95
N ILE A 232 -11.53 1.72 -6.89
CA ILE A 232 -11.10 2.85 -6.07
C ILE A 232 -10.84 2.31 -4.67
N TYR A 233 -9.72 2.67 -4.06
CA TYR A 233 -9.50 2.35 -2.67
C TYR A 233 -8.84 3.50 -1.92
N LEU A 234 -9.26 3.64 -0.66
CA LEU A 234 -8.75 4.59 0.31
C LEU A 234 -7.99 3.82 1.37
N VAL A 235 -6.79 4.25 1.68
CA VAL A 235 -6.04 3.84 2.87
C VAL A 235 -5.87 5.05 3.76
N ALA A 236 -6.26 4.95 5.02
CA ALA A 236 -6.16 6.06 5.97
C ALA A 236 -5.63 5.59 7.31
N THR A 237 -4.81 6.43 7.94
CA THR A 237 -4.30 6.24 9.31
C THR A 237 -4.57 7.47 10.15
N HIS A 238 -4.78 7.29 11.46
CA HIS A 238 -4.98 8.41 12.37
C HIS A 238 -4.51 8.08 13.80
N PRO A 239 -3.81 9.00 14.50
CA PRO A 239 -3.33 8.77 15.85
C PRO A 239 -4.40 8.90 16.94
N PHE A 240 -5.59 9.42 16.62
CA PHE A 240 -6.68 9.70 17.57
C PHE A 240 -6.25 10.58 18.74
N ASN A 241 -5.35 11.52 18.50
CA ASN A 241 -4.90 12.52 19.46
C ASN A 241 -5.28 13.94 19.01
N LYS A 242 -5.05 14.94 19.89
CA LYS A 242 -5.40 16.34 19.65
C LYS A 242 -4.58 17.00 18.51
N LEU A 243 -3.51 16.37 18.02
CA LEU A 243 -2.60 16.95 17.04
C LEU A 243 -3.14 16.85 15.60
N ASN A 244 -4.24 16.13 15.40
CA ASN A 244 -4.91 15.96 14.09
C ASN A 244 -3.94 15.58 12.94
N ARG A 245 -3.02 14.66 13.23
CA ARG A 245 -2.05 14.09 12.28
C ARG A 245 -2.62 12.81 11.68
N GLY A 246 -1.86 12.18 10.82
CA GLY A 246 -2.25 10.95 10.13
C GLY A 246 -2.06 11.10 8.63
N SER A 247 -2.63 10.18 7.86
CA SER A 247 -2.55 10.20 6.40
C SER A 247 -3.80 9.65 5.74
N ALA A 248 -4.01 10.07 4.51
CA ALA A 248 -5.00 9.49 3.61
C ALA A 248 -4.41 9.31 2.23
N GLN A 249 -4.60 8.13 1.64
CA GLN A 249 -4.13 7.79 0.30
C GLN A 249 -5.31 7.25 -0.50
N LEU A 250 -5.73 7.99 -1.53
CA LEU A 250 -6.75 7.59 -2.49
C LEU A 250 -6.08 7.02 -3.74
N ASN A 251 -6.57 5.89 -4.21
CA ASN A 251 -6.06 5.21 -5.38
C ASN A 251 -7.21 4.89 -6.34
N TRP A 252 -6.98 5.10 -7.62
CA TRP A 252 -7.87 4.72 -8.69
C TRP A 252 -7.13 3.85 -9.69
N ILE A 253 -7.60 2.60 -9.83
CA ILE A 253 -7.12 1.64 -10.81
C ILE A 253 -8.20 1.51 -11.88
N PHE A 254 -7.83 1.63 -13.14
CA PHE A 254 -8.76 1.52 -14.26
C PHE A 254 -8.16 0.70 -15.39
N GLN A 255 -9.00 -0.10 -16.03
CA GLN A 255 -8.60 -0.92 -17.15
C GLN A 255 -8.38 -0.05 -18.40
N ILE A 256 -7.20 -0.17 -19.01
CA ILE A 256 -6.86 0.48 -20.27
C ILE A 256 -7.18 -0.47 -21.43
N ARG A 257 -6.57 -1.66 -21.43
CA ARG A 257 -6.78 -2.68 -22.46
C ARG A 257 -6.36 -4.05 -21.92
N ASN A 258 -7.18 -5.07 -22.11
CA ASN A 258 -6.91 -6.44 -21.62
C ASN A 258 -6.50 -6.43 -20.14
N HIS A 259 -5.28 -6.87 -19.81
CA HIS A 259 -4.74 -6.90 -18.46
C HIS A 259 -3.98 -5.62 -18.08
N LEU A 260 -3.80 -4.67 -19.01
CA LEU A 260 -3.14 -3.41 -18.74
C LEU A 260 -4.08 -2.47 -17.97
N LYS A 261 -3.66 -2.08 -16.77
CA LYS A 261 -4.40 -1.18 -15.88
C LYS A 261 -3.61 0.08 -15.62
N GLY A 262 -4.26 1.24 -15.72
CA GLY A 262 -3.74 2.52 -15.27
C GLY A 262 -3.91 2.64 -13.76
N HIS A 263 -3.05 3.43 -13.13
CA HIS A 263 -3.07 3.73 -11.70
C HIS A 263 -2.85 5.22 -11.46
N VAL A 264 -3.79 5.83 -10.73
CA VAL A 264 -3.68 7.19 -10.21
C VAL A 264 -3.68 7.11 -8.70
N GLN A 265 -2.76 7.82 -8.06
CA GLN A 265 -2.67 7.88 -6.61
C GLN A 265 -2.58 9.34 -6.16
N MET A 266 -3.31 9.66 -5.10
CA MET A 266 -3.22 10.92 -4.38
C MET A 266 -3.01 10.62 -2.91
N SER A 267 -2.08 11.29 -2.25
CA SER A 267 -1.92 11.15 -0.80
C SER A 267 -1.69 12.49 -0.12
N THR A 268 -2.07 12.55 1.14
CA THR A 268 -1.88 13.70 2.02
C THR A 268 -1.54 13.23 3.42
N GLY A 269 -0.72 13.99 4.14
CA GLY A 269 -0.41 13.74 5.54
C GLY A 269 1.00 13.22 5.78
N TYR A 270 1.15 12.47 6.85
CA TYR A 270 2.43 12.02 7.41
C TYR A 270 2.72 10.55 7.08
N GLY A 271 4.01 10.15 7.17
CA GLY A 271 4.36 8.73 7.13
C GLY A 271 4.17 8.05 5.79
N GLU A 272 4.36 8.75 4.68
CA GLU A 272 4.35 8.12 3.37
C GLU A 272 5.44 7.04 3.24
N THR A 273 6.59 7.30 3.85
CA THR A 273 7.68 6.35 4.08
C THR A 273 8.12 6.38 5.54
N LEU A 274 8.95 5.44 5.98
CA LEU A 274 9.45 5.44 7.35
C LEU A 274 10.31 6.65 7.67
N ILE A 275 11.19 7.07 6.76
CA ILE A 275 12.03 8.25 6.99
C ILE A 275 11.22 9.55 7.02
N ASP A 276 10.02 9.52 6.43
CA ASP A 276 9.08 10.64 6.38
C ASP A 276 7.98 10.56 7.48
N TYR A 277 8.17 9.72 8.52
CA TYR A 277 7.10 9.47 9.50
C TYR A 277 6.55 10.75 10.14
N ASN A 278 7.39 11.76 10.36
CA ASN A 278 7.07 13.05 10.95
C ASN A 278 7.02 14.21 9.93
N HIS A 279 7.04 13.90 8.63
CA HIS A 279 7.02 14.88 7.55
C HIS A 279 5.69 14.83 6.78
N ALA A 280 5.01 15.98 6.72
CA ALA A 280 3.75 16.11 5.98
C ALA A 280 3.98 16.52 4.53
N GLN A 281 3.31 15.84 3.61
CA GLN A 281 3.35 16.18 2.19
C GLN A 281 2.06 15.81 1.48
N ASN A 282 1.81 16.46 0.34
CA ASN A 282 0.78 16.07 -0.60
C ASN A 282 1.44 15.49 -1.85
N THR A 283 0.91 14.38 -2.37
CA THR A 283 1.51 13.72 -3.52
C THR A 283 0.49 13.32 -4.56
N VAL A 284 0.91 13.29 -5.80
CA VAL A 284 0.12 12.76 -6.91
C VAL A 284 1.01 11.84 -7.73
N GLY A 285 0.55 10.62 -7.99
CA GLY A 285 1.28 9.61 -8.76
C GLY A 285 0.46 9.08 -9.93
N LEU A 286 1.12 8.85 -11.05
CA LEU A 286 0.57 8.26 -12.27
C LEU A 286 1.41 7.06 -12.69
N GLY A 287 0.77 5.95 -13.06
CA GLY A 287 1.50 4.74 -13.43
C GLY A 287 0.62 3.61 -13.93
N ILE A 288 1.13 2.42 -13.79
CA ILE A 288 0.46 1.17 -14.18
C ILE A 288 0.30 0.25 -12.97
N CYS A 289 -0.78 -0.51 -12.94
CA CYS A 289 -1.04 -1.53 -11.92
C CYS A 289 -1.03 -2.91 -12.56
N PHE A 290 -0.24 -3.81 -11.99
CA PHE A 290 -0.14 -5.20 -12.43
C PHE A 290 -1.12 -6.11 -11.70
N VAL A 291 -1.31 -5.85 -10.41
CA VAL A 291 -2.20 -6.63 -9.54
C VAL A 291 -3.01 -5.65 -8.68
N ASP A 292 -4.33 -5.75 -8.77
CA ASP A 292 -5.30 -5.01 -7.96
C ASP A 292 -5.74 -5.82 -6.72
N TRP A 293 -6.68 -5.25 -5.95
CA TRP A 293 -7.25 -5.90 -4.76
C TRP A 293 -8.02 -7.17 -5.08
#